data_138f28a845b76cb86d6e6c3e724726db
#
_entry.id   138f28a845b76cb86d6e6c3e724726db
#
_cell.length_a   1.000
_cell.length_b   1.000
_cell.length_c   1.000
_cell.angle_alpha   90.00
_cell.angle_beta   90.00
_cell.angle_gamma   90.00
#
_symmetry.space_group_name_H-M   'P 1'
#
loop_
_entity.id
_entity.type
_entity.pdbx_description
1 polymer ?
#
loop_
_entity_poly.entity_id
_entity_poly.type
_entity_poly.pdbx_seq_one_letter_code
_entity_poly.pdbx_strand_id
1 'polypeptide(L)'
;TRIESSAASDVYKRQDRRYLNEEEARDIVNILKNSVANISNIKESQRTGKPPKPFKTTSLQTSARNNLGFQPGKTMGIAQKLYQEGLITYMRTDSIRLSDIAIKASRKYIESNFSKEHLPSTPNYYGDSKNAQAAHEAIRPSGEKFKTPEELLNKYKEDSDEYRLYELIFNITIASQMSEARGVTKTIDIEVNDEIYETILLGISGTTWVFGGYRDIAKNLSEQSQELPNLKKGDKVEIINSEYEQKFTNPPNRYSSTSLINKLEELGIGRPSTYVSIIQSITSVFINSDSSLKPRIIAMAMINNFMKPYFDPYINYKFSKEMEDKLDEILESKSPEEAKIDFLKDSYEKIQKHVNKYGEPDPISLTSYPLPFDTRYVLKTGRVQDRIAYPYLQRDDDFYIGLPPDITIEELDETYINEGEKQQEA
;
A
#
# COMPACT_ATOMS: atom_id res chain seq x y z
N THR A 1 -29.91 9.11 -22.57
CA THR A 1 -28.90 8.54 -21.63
C THR A 1 -27.70 9.46 -21.65
N ARG A 2 -27.34 10.01 -20.50
CA ARG A 2 -26.19 10.90 -20.36
C ARG A 2 -24.92 10.05 -20.29
N ILE A 3 -23.97 10.30 -21.17
CA ILE A 3 -22.67 9.66 -21.16
C ILE A 3 -21.70 10.67 -20.55
N GLU A 4 -21.13 10.36 -19.40
CA GLU A 4 -20.03 11.12 -18.83
C GLU A 4 -18.73 10.44 -19.20
N SER A 5 -17.96 11.07 -20.09
CA SER A 5 -16.63 10.63 -20.46
C SER A 5 -15.61 11.51 -19.75
N SER A 6 -14.75 10.92 -18.93
CA SER A 6 -13.51 11.57 -18.51
C SER A 6 -12.47 11.39 -19.63
N ALA A 7 -12.65 12.13 -20.71
CA ALA A 7 -11.92 11.93 -21.98
C ALA A 7 -10.47 12.41 -21.96
N ALA A 8 -9.97 13.02 -20.89
CA ALA A 8 -8.63 13.59 -20.86
C ALA A 8 -7.48 12.57 -20.95
N SER A 9 -7.74 11.27 -20.72
CA SER A 9 -6.69 10.24 -20.83
C SER A 9 -6.78 9.35 -22.07
N ASP A 10 -7.86 9.41 -22.83
CA ASP A 10 -8.15 8.43 -23.90
C ASP A 10 -8.19 9.01 -25.31
N VAL A 11 -8.01 10.31 -25.48
CA VAL A 11 -8.06 10.96 -26.83
C VAL A 11 -6.96 10.47 -27.77
N TYR A 12 -5.93 9.78 -27.27
CA TYR A 12 -4.78 9.34 -28.07
C TYR A 12 -4.28 7.92 -27.76
N LYS A 13 -5.11 6.91 -27.82
CA LYS A 13 -4.66 5.52 -27.60
C LYS A 13 -3.97 4.85 -28.80
N ARG A 14 -3.82 5.49 -29.95
CA ARG A 14 -3.27 4.79 -31.14
C ARG A 14 -1.98 5.33 -31.73
N GLN A 15 -1.53 6.52 -31.38
CA GLN A 15 -0.21 7.02 -31.80
C GLN A 15 0.32 7.95 -30.72
N ASP A 16 1.54 7.77 -30.26
CA ASP A 16 2.31 8.54 -29.30
C ASP A 16 1.51 9.46 -28.36
N ARG A 17 1.49 9.12 -27.07
CA ARG A 17 0.84 9.93 -26.02
C ARG A 17 1.32 11.36 -26.09
N ARG A 18 0.63 12.22 -26.85
CA ARG A 18 0.87 13.64 -26.89
C ARG A 18 0.04 14.30 -25.81
N TYR A 19 0.71 14.98 -24.91
CA TYR A 19 0.02 15.87 -23.97
C TYR A 19 -0.42 17.12 -24.73
N LEU A 20 -1.70 17.51 -24.57
CA LEU A 20 -2.22 18.76 -25.10
C LEU A 20 -1.70 19.91 -24.24
N ASN A 21 -1.34 21.01 -24.86
CA ASN A 21 -1.16 22.27 -24.17
C ASN A 21 -2.53 22.92 -23.90
N GLU A 22 -2.57 24.02 -23.14
CA GLU A 22 -3.83 24.67 -22.75
C GLU A 22 -4.61 25.20 -23.95
N GLU A 23 -3.94 25.77 -24.94
CA GLU A 23 -4.54 26.32 -26.16
C GLU A 23 -5.22 25.21 -26.98
N GLU A 24 -4.51 24.12 -27.24
CA GLU A 24 -5.05 22.95 -27.94
C GLU A 24 -6.25 22.35 -27.19
N ALA A 25 -6.16 22.23 -25.85
CA ALA A 25 -7.26 21.70 -25.03
C ALA A 25 -8.50 22.61 -25.07
N ARG A 26 -8.31 23.92 -25.06
CA ARG A 26 -9.37 24.93 -25.16
C ARG A 26 -10.03 24.87 -26.53
N ASP A 27 -9.28 24.78 -27.61
CA ASP A 27 -9.79 24.67 -28.97
C ASP A 27 -10.63 23.40 -29.15
N ILE A 28 -10.10 22.25 -28.73
CA ILE A 28 -10.84 20.98 -28.76
C ILE A 28 -12.17 21.08 -28.00
N VAL A 29 -12.16 21.64 -26.79
CA VAL A 29 -13.39 21.84 -26.01
C VAL A 29 -14.40 22.72 -26.74
N ASN A 30 -13.96 23.79 -27.39
CA ASN A 30 -14.84 24.69 -28.16
C ASN A 30 -15.43 23.98 -29.39
N ILE A 31 -14.65 23.15 -30.08
CA ILE A 31 -15.13 22.33 -31.19
C ILE A 31 -16.18 21.33 -30.71
N LEU A 32 -15.91 20.65 -29.58
CA LEU A 32 -16.78 19.62 -29.03
C LEU A 32 -18.14 20.16 -28.55
N LYS A 33 -18.20 21.38 -28.00
CA LYS A 33 -19.41 21.97 -27.36
C LYS A 33 -20.67 21.98 -28.23
N ASN A 34 -20.53 21.99 -29.56
CA ASN A 34 -21.64 22.07 -30.50
C ASN A 34 -21.58 21.02 -31.57
N SER A 35 -20.80 19.97 -31.34
CA SER A 35 -20.55 18.94 -32.35
C SER A 35 -21.50 17.77 -32.19
N VAL A 36 -21.86 17.18 -33.31
CA VAL A 36 -22.48 15.85 -33.39
C VAL A 36 -21.38 14.84 -33.68
N ALA A 37 -21.17 13.95 -32.75
CA ALA A 37 -20.17 12.90 -32.87
C ALA A 37 -20.77 11.62 -33.45
N ASN A 38 -19.96 10.83 -34.12
CA ASN A 38 -20.34 9.54 -34.68
C ASN A 38 -19.69 8.39 -33.88
N ILE A 39 -20.42 7.32 -33.63
CA ILE A 39 -19.84 6.10 -33.07
C ILE A 39 -19.06 5.40 -34.19
N SER A 40 -17.74 5.46 -34.11
CA SER A 40 -16.86 4.91 -35.15
C SER A 40 -16.59 3.40 -34.99
N ASN A 41 -16.50 2.96 -33.71
CA ASN A 41 -16.23 1.56 -33.42
C ASN A 41 -16.82 1.15 -32.06
N ILE A 42 -17.20 -0.12 -31.95
CA ILE A 42 -17.60 -0.74 -30.68
C ILE A 42 -16.85 -2.05 -30.56
N LYS A 43 -16.12 -2.23 -29.47
CA LYS A 43 -15.37 -3.43 -29.18
C LYS A 43 -15.83 -4.02 -27.86
N GLU A 44 -16.12 -5.31 -27.86
CA GLU A 44 -16.40 -6.08 -26.65
C GLU A 44 -15.28 -7.10 -26.42
N SER A 45 -14.89 -7.25 -25.16
CA SER A 45 -13.89 -8.23 -24.75
C SER A 45 -14.31 -8.90 -23.45
N GLN A 46 -14.08 -10.21 -23.37
CA GLN A 46 -14.31 -10.96 -22.15
C GLN A 46 -13.34 -10.48 -21.05
N ARG A 47 -13.88 -10.31 -19.84
CA ARG A 47 -13.09 -9.99 -18.65
C ARG A 47 -13.35 -11.05 -17.59
N THR A 48 -12.27 -11.56 -17.00
CA THR A 48 -12.34 -12.47 -15.86
C THR A 48 -11.70 -11.81 -14.64
N GLY A 49 -12.34 -11.99 -13.48
CA GLY A 49 -11.80 -11.61 -12.18
C GLY A 49 -11.40 -12.87 -11.43
N LYS A 50 -10.13 -12.98 -11.06
CA LYS A 50 -9.63 -14.14 -10.30
C LYS A 50 -9.98 -14.04 -8.82
N PRO A 51 -10.32 -15.17 -8.17
CA PRO A 51 -10.52 -15.23 -6.73
C PRO A 51 -9.34 -14.66 -5.94
N PRO A 52 -9.59 -14.00 -4.80
CA PRO A 52 -8.52 -13.50 -3.93
C PRO A 52 -7.75 -14.67 -3.32
N LYS A 53 -6.50 -14.43 -2.99
CA LYS A 53 -5.69 -15.38 -2.24
C LYS A 53 -6.11 -15.36 -0.76
N PRO A 54 -6.01 -16.49 -0.04
CA PRO A 54 -6.18 -16.51 1.41
C PRO A 54 -5.23 -15.56 2.12
N PHE A 55 -5.58 -15.10 3.29
CA PHE A 55 -4.78 -14.12 4.01
C PHE A 55 -3.52 -14.70 4.62
N LYS A 56 -2.42 -13.98 4.46
CA LYS A 56 -1.26 -13.97 5.33
C LYS A 56 -1.25 -12.69 6.17
N THR A 57 -0.33 -12.56 7.12
CA THR A 57 -0.28 -11.41 8.04
C THR A 57 -0.32 -10.07 7.31
N THR A 58 0.52 -9.87 6.31
CA THR A 58 0.63 -8.59 5.59
C THR A 58 -0.61 -8.28 4.75
N SER A 59 -1.17 -9.26 4.06
CA SER A 59 -2.38 -9.07 3.27
C SER A 59 -3.63 -8.86 4.13
N LEU A 60 -3.72 -9.49 5.31
CA LEU A 60 -4.79 -9.20 6.29
C LEU A 60 -4.71 -7.75 6.78
N GLN A 61 -3.52 -7.28 7.17
CA GLN A 61 -3.33 -5.90 7.61
C GLN A 61 -3.69 -4.88 6.53
N THR A 62 -3.29 -5.15 5.28
CA THR A 62 -3.62 -4.29 4.14
C THR A 62 -5.13 -4.26 3.87
N SER A 63 -5.78 -5.43 3.86
CA SER A 63 -7.21 -5.54 3.62
C SER A 63 -8.03 -4.93 4.75
N ALA A 64 -7.65 -5.15 6.01
CA ALA A 64 -8.29 -4.54 7.16
C ALA A 64 -8.14 -3.01 7.17
N ARG A 65 -6.98 -2.48 6.74
CA ARG A 65 -6.81 -1.03 6.57
C ARG A 65 -7.75 -0.46 5.51
N ASN A 66 -7.80 -1.10 4.34
CA ASN A 66 -8.56 -0.60 3.20
C ASN A 66 -10.08 -0.72 3.39
N ASN A 67 -10.55 -1.81 4.00
CA ASN A 67 -11.99 -2.11 4.12
C ASN A 67 -12.59 -1.71 5.47
N LEU A 68 -11.80 -1.72 6.56
CA LEU A 68 -12.28 -1.49 7.92
C LEU A 68 -11.67 -0.25 8.57
N GLY A 69 -10.65 0.36 7.95
CA GLY A 69 -9.91 1.50 8.50
C GLY A 69 -8.95 1.13 9.65
N PHE A 70 -8.67 -0.16 9.88
CA PHE A 70 -7.84 -0.60 11.01
C PHE A 70 -6.36 -0.41 10.74
N GLN A 71 -5.67 0.19 11.69
CA GLN A 71 -4.20 0.24 11.66
C GLN A 71 -3.61 -1.16 11.92
N PRO A 72 -2.38 -1.46 11.44
CA PRO A 72 -1.76 -2.78 11.58
C PRO A 72 -1.74 -3.31 13.01
N GLY A 73 -1.39 -2.47 13.98
CA GLY A 73 -1.38 -2.84 15.41
C GLY A 73 -2.75 -3.24 15.93
N LYS A 74 -3.81 -2.47 15.59
CA LYS A 74 -5.20 -2.78 15.94
C LYS A 74 -5.64 -4.10 15.29
N THR A 75 -5.37 -4.29 14.01
CA THR A 75 -5.68 -5.53 13.28
C THR A 75 -5.08 -6.74 13.97
N MET A 76 -3.80 -6.68 14.34
CA MET A 76 -3.12 -7.80 15.00
C MET A 76 -3.61 -8.05 16.42
N GLY A 77 -3.98 -7.01 17.16
CA GLY A 77 -4.60 -7.16 18.49
C GLY A 77 -5.95 -7.90 18.44
N ILE A 78 -6.80 -7.52 17.49
CA ILE A 78 -8.10 -8.18 17.27
C ILE A 78 -7.89 -9.62 16.78
N ALA A 79 -7.01 -9.84 15.80
CA ALA A 79 -6.70 -11.18 15.28
C ALA A 79 -6.14 -12.10 16.37
N GLN A 80 -5.29 -11.58 17.29
CA GLN A 80 -4.81 -12.32 18.45
C GLN A 80 -5.96 -12.78 19.36
N LYS A 81 -6.94 -11.91 19.62
CA LYS A 81 -8.13 -12.25 20.42
C LYS A 81 -8.95 -13.34 19.73
N LEU A 82 -9.25 -13.20 18.44
CA LEU A 82 -9.98 -14.19 17.65
C LEU A 82 -9.28 -15.56 17.65
N TYR A 83 -7.95 -15.57 17.55
CA TYR A 83 -7.13 -16.78 17.64
C TYR A 83 -7.24 -17.44 19.03
N GLN A 84 -7.06 -16.67 20.10
CA GLN A 84 -7.17 -17.17 21.48
C GLN A 84 -8.55 -17.75 21.79
N GLU A 85 -9.58 -17.24 21.14
CA GLU A 85 -10.95 -17.76 21.24
C GLU A 85 -11.21 -18.96 20.32
N GLY A 86 -10.22 -19.43 19.59
CA GLY A 86 -10.31 -20.56 18.68
C GLY A 86 -11.17 -20.30 17.44
N LEU A 87 -11.34 -19.02 17.05
CA LEU A 87 -12.19 -18.63 15.91
C LEU A 87 -11.41 -18.60 14.58
N ILE A 88 -10.13 -18.31 14.63
CA ILE A 88 -9.25 -18.29 13.45
C ILE A 88 -7.98 -19.09 13.68
N THR A 89 -7.25 -19.43 12.61
CA THR A 89 -5.89 -19.98 12.68
C THR A 89 -4.90 -18.94 13.16
N TYR A 90 -3.65 -19.34 13.41
CA TYR A 90 -2.62 -18.44 13.88
C TYR A 90 -2.38 -17.29 12.90
N MET A 91 -2.45 -16.06 13.42
CA MET A 91 -2.46 -14.85 12.59
C MET A 91 -1.08 -14.32 12.20
N ARG A 92 0.00 -14.89 12.73
CA ARG A 92 1.37 -14.52 12.34
C ARG A 92 1.94 -15.58 11.40
N THR A 93 1.60 -15.45 10.14
CA THR A 93 1.99 -16.39 9.07
C THR A 93 2.32 -15.64 7.78
N ASP A 94 3.26 -16.16 7.06
CA ASP A 94 3.63 -15.77 5.70
C ASP A 94 3.02 -16.68 4.63
N SER A 95 2.35 -17.76 5.05
CA SER A 95 1.70 -18.73 4.19
C SER A 95 0.32 -18.27 3.73
N ILE A 96 0.00 -18.58 2.48
CA ILE A 96 -1.34 -18.43 1.87
C ILE A 96 -1.99 -19.78 1.57
N ARG A 97 -1.37 -20.88 2.02
CA ARG A 97 -1.85 -22.24 1.80
C ARG A 97 -3.02 -22.56 2.71
N LEU A 98 -4.04 -23.19 2.16
CA LEU A 98 -5.13 -23.80 2.93
C LEU A 98 -4.89 -25.31 3.05
N SER A 99 -5.18 -25.86 4.24
CA SER A 99 -5.22 -27.31 4.43
C SER A 99 -6.40 -27.93 3.66
N ASP A 100 -6.33 -29.23 3.40
CA ASP A 100 -7.41 -29.96 2.75
C ASP A 100 -8.71 -29.89 3.57
N ILE A 101 -8.61 -29.81 4.88
CA ILE A 101 -9.76 -29.64 5.79
C ILE A 101 -10.43 -28.28 5.51
N ALA A 102 -9.65 -27.21 5.43
CA ALA A 102 -10.16 -25.88 5.15
C ALA A 102 -10.76 -25.77 3.74
N ILE A 103 -10.12 -26.38 2.75
CA ILE A 103 -10.65 -26.43 1.38
C ILE A 103 -11.99 -27.15 1.36
N LYS A 104 -12.10 -28.30 2.01
CA LYS A 104 -13.38 -29.07 2.10
C LYS A 104 -14.46 -28.27 2.81
N ALA A 105 -14.13 -27.60 3.95
CA ALA A 105 -15.08 -26.78 4.68
C ALA A 105 -15.58 -25.60 3.84
N SER A 106 -14.68 -24.87 3.15
CA SER A 106 -15.04 -23.77 2.27
C SER A 106 -15.95 -24.23 1.12
N ARG A 107 -15.57 -25.31 0.45
CA ARG A 107 -16.35 -25.86 -0.68
C ARG A 107 -17.73 -26.32 -0.26
N LYS A 108 -17.86 -26.97 0.92
CA LYS A 108 -19.16 -27.35 1.47
C LYS A 108 -20.05 -26.13 1.76
N TYR A 109 -19.46 -25.04 2.29
CA TYR A 109 -20.19 -23.80 2.49
C TYR A 109 -20.68 -23.20 1.17
N ILE A 110 -19.83 -23.17 0.13
CA ILE A 110 -20.18 -22.67 -1.21
C ILE A 110 -21.32 -23.50 -1.80
N GLU A 111 -21.24 -24.83 -1.74
CA GLU A 111 -22.26 -25.74 -2.25
C GLU A 111 -23.62 -25.54 -1.58
N SER A 112 -23.64 -25.22 -0.28
CA SER A 112 -24.86 -25.02 0.50
C SER A 112 -25.51 -23.66 0.34
N ASN A 113 -24.73 -22.60 -0.02
CA ASN A 113 -25.22 -21.22 0.05
C ASN A 113 -25.19 -20.50 -1.30
N PHE A 114 -24.58 -21.09 -2.33
CA PHE A 114 -24.47 -20.48 -3.66
C PHE A 114 -24.91 -21.46 -4.76
N SER A 115 -25.05 -20.95 -5.96
CA SER A 115 -25.37 -21.81 -7.12
C SER A 115 -24.19 -22.73 -7.47
N LYS A 116 -24.49 -23.84 -8.15
CA LYS A 116 -23.46 -24.81 -8.60
C LYS A 116 -22.34 -24.17 -9.42
N GLU A 117 -22.63 -23.09 -10.11
CA GLU A 117 -21.66 -22.37 -10.94
C GLU A 117 -20.57 -21.64 -10.10
N HIS A 118 -20.86 -21.30 -8.85
CA HIS A 118 -19.89 -20.68 -7.92
C HIS A 118 -18.83 -21.65 -7.41
N LEU A 119 -19.06 -22.96 -7.57
CA LEU A 119 -18.14 -23.99 -7.09
C LEU A 119 -17.33 -24.54 -8.28
N PRO A 120 -16.05 -24.18 -8.43
CA PRO A 120 -15.22 -24.72 -9.50
C PRO A 120 -15.06 -26.25 -9.36
N SER A 121 -14.91 -26.97 -10.46
CA SER A 121 -14.77 -28.44 -10.47
C SER A 121 -13.59 -28.93 -9.66
N THR A 122 -12.50 -28.18 -9.70
CA THR A 122 -11.27 -28.46 -8.92
C THR A 122 -11.08 -27.38 -7.86
N PRO A 123 -10.53 -27.73 -6.67
CA PRO A 123 -10.15 -26.74 -5.67
C PRO A 123 -9.11 -25.74 -6.19
N ASN A 124 -9.18 -24.52 -5.70
CA ASN A 124 -8.14 -23.54 -5.92
C ASN A 124 -6.99 -23.77 -4.93
N TYR A 125 -5.82 -24.15 -5.43
CA TYR A 125 -4.61 -24.31 -4.61
C TYR A 125 -3.72 -23.08 -4.72
N TYR A 126 -3.21 -22.64 -3.59
CA TYR A 126 -2.29 -21.51 -3.48
C TYR A 126 -0.97 -22.01 -2.91
N GLY A 127 0.11 -21.79 -3.67
CA GLY A 127 1.46 -22.10 -3.23
C GLY A 127 2.02 -21.00 -2.33
N ASP A 128 2.91 -21.38 -1.44
CA ASP A 128 3.62 -20.43 -0.58
C ASP A 128 4.72 -19.68 -1.36
N SER A 129 5.13 -18.53 -0.82
CA SER A 129 6.34 -17.85 -1.27
C SER A 129 7.57 -18.74 -0.98
N LYS A 130 8.65 -18.55 -1.73
CA LYS A 130 9.90 -19.34 -1.55
C LYS A 130 10.47 -19.32 -0.13
N ASN A 131 10.09 -18.31 0.66
CA ASN A 131 10.59 -18.09 2.03
C ASN A 131 9.52 -18.42 3.09
N ALA A 132 8.37 -19.00 2.72
CA ALA A 132 7.35 -19.35 3.69
C ALA A 132 7.75 -20.64 4.45
N GLN A 133 7.58 -20.61 5.78
CA GLN A 133 7.85 -21.80 6.59
C GLN A 133 6.81 -22.88 6.26
N ALA A 134 7.27 -24.04 5.85
CA ALA A 134 6.44 -25.14 5.32
C ALA A 134 5.34 -25.65 6.27
N ALA A 135 5.46 -25.38 7.57
CA ALA A 135 4.49 -25.78 8.59
C ALA A 135 3.32 -24.79 8.77
N HIS A 136 3.38 -23.60 8.17
CA HIS A 136 2.36 -22.58 8.35
C HIS A 136 1.19 -22.74 7.39
N GLU A 137 0.02 -22.32 7.85
CA GLU A 137 -1.23 -22.23 7.09
C GLU A 137 -1.68 -20.76 7.00
N ALA A 138 -2.51 -20.44 6.02
CA ALA A 138 -3.13 -19.12 5.88
C ALA A 138 -4.03 -18.76 7.08
N ILE A 139 -4.27 -17.47 7.26
CA ILE A 139 -5.25 -16.97 8.24
C ILE A 139 -6.65 -17.25 7.70
N ARG A 140 -7.40 -18.07 8.42
CA ARG A 140 -8.75 -18.53 8.05
C ARG A 140 -9.60 -18.84 9.29
N PRO A 141 -10.90 -18.99 9.16
CA PRO A 141 -11.74 -19.55 10.23
C PRO A 141 -11.24 -20.94 10.66
N SER A 142 -11.27 -21.22 11.96
CA SER A 142 -10.80 -22.49 12.55
C SER A 142 -11.79 -23.64 12.35
N GLY A 143 -11.28 -24.85 12.52
CA GLY A 143 -12.09 -26.07 12.56
C GLY A 143 -12.37 -26.68 11.19
N GLU A 144 -13.12 -27.78 11.22
CA GLU A 144 -13.59 -28.55 10.05
C GLU A 144 -14.90 -28.01 9.50
N LYS A 145 -15.68 -27.32 10.33
CA LYS A 145 -16.87 -26.54 9.98
C LYS A 145 -16.65 -25.12 10.48
N PHE A 146 -16.59 -24.18 9.56
CA PHE A 146 -16.42 -22.78 9.91
C PHE A 146 -17.70 -22.25 10.58
N LYS A 147 -17.53 -21.50 11.66
CA LYS A 147 -18.63 -20.69 12.19
C LYS A 147 -18.93 -19.61 11.16
N THR A 148 -20.19 -19.38 10.83
CA THR A 148 -20.53 -18.26 9.95
C THR A 148 -20.50 -16.95 10.73
N PRO A 149 -20.37 -15.78 10.07
CA PRO A 149 -20.46 -14.50 10.75
C PRO A 149 -21.75 -14.38 11.58
N GLU A 150 -22.89 -14.83 11.06
CA GLU A 150 -24.19 -14.79 11.74
C GLU A 150 -24.19 -15.61 13.04
N GLU A 151 -23.50 -16.74 13.07
CA GLU A 151 -23.35 -17.55 14.29
C GLU A 151 -22.56 -16.83 15.40
N LEU A 152 -21.77 -15.81 15.03
CA LEU A 152 -21.01 -15.00 15.99
C LEU A 152 -21.82 -13.84 16.59
N LEU A 153 -22.99 -13.50 16.04
CA LEU A 153 -23.86 -12.45 16.58
C LEU A 153 -24.35 -12.77 18.00
N ASN A 154 -24.30 -14.03 18.40
CA ASN A 154 -24.56 -14.44 19.79
C ASN A 154 -23.46 -13.99 20.77
N LYS A 155 -22.27 -13.65 20.26
CA LYS A 155 -21.10 -13.29 21.07
C LYS A 155 -20.65 -11.86 20.83
N TYR A 156 -20.70 -11.39 19.60
CA TYR A 156 -20.25 -10.08 19.16
C TYR A 156 -21.39 -9.30 18.52
N LYS A 157 -21.40 -7.99 18.72
CA LYS A 157 -22.27 -7.11 17.94
C LYS A 157 -21.75 -6.99 16.50
N GLU A 158 -22.65 -6.80 15.55
CA GLU A 158 -22.33 -6.71 14.12
C GLU A 158 -21.34 -5.58 13.79
N ASP A 159 -21.39 -4.47 14.55
CA ASP A 159 -20.51 -3.32 14.40
C ASP A 159 -19.18 -3.43 15.17
N SER A 160 -19.01 -4.51 15.97
CA SER A 160 -17.77 -4.72 16.75
C SER A 160 -16.58 -5.00 15.83
N ASP A 161 -15.42 -4.57 16.28
CA ASP A 161 -14.17 -4.75 15.52
C ASP A 161 -13.85 -6.23 15.29
N GLU A 162 -14.16 -7.09 16.28
CA GLU A 162 -13.97 -8.54 16.21
C GLU A 162 -14.85 -9.18 15.15
N TYR A 163 -16.13 -8.82 15.12
CA TYR A 163 -17.06 -9.32 14.12
C TYR A 163 -16.62 -8.93 12.72
N ARG A 164 -16.38 -7.64 12.51
CA ARG A 164 -15.96 -7.09 11.21
C ARG A 164 -14.68 -7.71 10.68
N LEU A 165 -13.67 -7.94 11.55
CA LEU A 165 -12.43 -8.59 11.14
C LEU A 165 -12.64 -10.08 10.84
N TYR A 166 -13.45 -10.77 11.65
CA TYR A 166 -13.79 -12.17 11.40
C TYR A 166 -14.54 -12.35 10.09
N GLU A 167 -15.55 -11.53 9.83
CA GLU A 167 -16.31 -11.53 8.59
C GLU A 167 -15.41 -11.32 7.36
N LEU A 168 -14.48 -10.37 7.43
CA LEU A 168 -13.50 -10.15 6.39
C LEU A 168 -12.65 -11.40 6.13
N ILE A 169 -12.15 -12.05 7.19
CA ILE A 169 -11.35 -13.29 7.08
C ILE A 169 -12.20 -14.43 6.51
N PHE A 170 -13.42 -14.59 6.98
CA PHE A 170 -14.36 -15.60 6.51
C PHE A 170 -14.66 -15.42 5.00
N ASN A 171 -15.08 -14.23 4.62
CA ASN A 171 -15.46 -13.92 3.24
C ASN A 171 -14.32 -14.15 2.26
N ILE A 172 -13.08 -13.74 2.60
CA ILE A 172 -11.91 -13.96 1.73
C ILE A 172 -11.54 -15.45 1.68
N THR A 173 -11.65 -16.17 2.78
CA THR A 173 -11.39 -17.62 2.79
C THR A 173 -12.36 -18.36 1.86
N ILE A 174 -13.66 -18.09 1.97
CA ILE A 174 -14.67 -18.68 1.09
C ILE A 174 -14.45 -18.25 -0.36
N ALA A 175 -14.29 -16.94 -0.61
CA ALA A 175 -14.05 -16.35 -1.94
C ALA A 175 -12.86 -17.01 -2.64
N SER A 176 -11.81 -17.34 -1.88
CA SER A 176 -10.61 -18.00 -2.43
C SER A 176 -10.91 -19.35 -3.07
N GLN A 177 -11.97 -20.04 -2.65
CA GLN A 177 -12.36 -21.34 -3.18
C GLN A 177 -13.54 -21.28 -4.18
N MET A 178 -14.00 -20.06 -4.53
CA MET A 178 -15.07 -19.85 -5.51
C MET A 178 -14.55 -19.74 -6.94
N SER A 179 -15.49 -19.79 -7.87
CA SER A 179 -15.24 -19.58 -9.31
C SER A 179 -14.85 -18.14 -9.61
N GLU A 180 -14.13 -17.94 -10.70
CA GLU A 180 -13.79 -16.61 -11.24
C GLU A 180 -15.06 -15.82 -11.58
N ALA A 181 -15.02 -14.51 -11.37
CA ALA A 181 -16.04 -13.61 -11.89
C ALA A 181 -15.87 -13.45 -13.41
N ARG A 182 -16.99 -13.32 -14.13
CA ARG A 182 -16.99 -13.13 -15.58
C ARG A 182 -17.79 -11.88 -15.96
N GLY A 183 -17.20 -11.08 -16.82
CA GLY A 183 -17.79 -9.86 -17.31
C GLY A 183 -17.43 -9.59 -18.75
N VAL A 184 -18.00 -8.52 -19.28
CA VAL A 184 -17.73 -8.01 -20.62
C VAL A 184 -17.29 -6.55 -20.46
N THR A 185 -16.13 -6.23 -21.00
CA THR A 185 -15.69 -4.85 -21.16
C THR A 185 -16.08 -4.37 -22.55
N LYS A 186 -16.93 -3.34 -22.60
CA LYS A 186 -17.35 -2.66 -23.81
C LYS A 186 -16.55 -1.36 -23.94
N THR A 187 -15.95 -1.15 -25.09
CA THR A 187 -15.25 0.11 -25.45
C THR A 187 -15.95 0.70 -26.66
N ILE A 188 -16.30 1.97 -26.58
CA ILE A 188 -16.95 2.72 -27.66
C ILE A 188 -16.00 3.83 -28.08
N ASP A 189 -15.58 3.81 -29.33
CA ASP A 189 -14.79 4.86 -29.96
C ASP A 189 -15.74 5.84 -30.66
N ILE A 190 -15.56 7.12 -30.38
CA ILE A 190 -16.42 8.22 -30.84
C ILE A 190 -15.56 9.18 -31.63
N GLU A 191 -16.01 9.60 -32.79
CA GLU A 191 -15.30 10.50 -33.71
C GLU A 191 -16.06 11.80 -33.95
N VAL A 192 -15.33 12.91 -33.89
CA VAL A 192 -15.78 14.22 -34.29
C VAL A 192 -14.85 14.69 -35.40
N ASN A 193 -15.41 14.94 -36.61
CA ASN A 193 -14.64 15.51 -37.71
C ASN A 193 -14.51 17.02 -37.56
N ASP A 194 -13.31 17.53 -37.79
CA ASP A 194 -12.98 18.96 -37.67
C ASP A 194 -12.02 19.37 -38.77
N GLU A 195 -12.04 20.64 -39.18
CA GLU A 195 -11.21 21.13 -40.27
C GLU A 195 -9.74 21.31 -39.87
N ILE A 196 -9.45 21.54 -38.57
CA ILE A 196 -8.11 21.79 -38.04
C ILE A 196 -7.44 20.49 -37.57
N TYR A 197 -8.20 19.69 -36.82
CA TYR A 197 -7.69 18.45 -36.19
C TYR A 197 -8.01 17.22 -37.01
N GLU A 198 -8.61 17.35 -38.21
CA GLU A 198 -9.08 16.28 -39.09
C GLU A 198 -10.12 15.38 -38.37
N THR A 199 -9.68 14.65 -37.36
CA THR A 199 -10.57 13.77 -36.54
C THR A 199 -10.15 13.83 -35.08
N ILE A 200 -11.09 14.24 -34.22
CA ILE A 200 -10.96 14.16 -32.78
C ILE A 200 -11.56 12.83 -32.32
N LEU A 201 -10.71 11.98 -31.69
CA LEU A 201 -11.09 10.67 -31.20
C LEU A 201 -11.38 10.76 -29.69
N LEU A 202 -12.59 10.35 -29.32
CA LEU A 202 -13.01 10.21 -27.93
C LEU A 202 -13.28 8.74 -27.65
N GLY A 203 -13.05 8.28 -26.40
CA GLY A 203 -13.27 6.90 -26.03
C GLY A 203 -13.94 6.76 -24.69
N ILE A 204 -14.85 5.82 -24.55
CA ILE A 204 -15.41 5.43 -23.27
C ILE A 204 -15.34 3.91 -23.12
N SER A 205 -15.04 3.44 -21.92
CA SER A 205 -14.96 2.02 -21.60
C SER A 205 -15.71 1.73 -20.31
N GLY A 206 -16.51 0.67 -20.32
CA GLY A 206 -17.23 0.21 -19.13
C GLY A 206 -17.19 -1.31 -19.04
N THR A 207 -17.22 -1.85 -17.84
CA THR A 207 -17.27 -3.29 -17.59
C THR A 207 -18.56 -3.66 -16.90
N THR A 208 -19.29 -4.60 -17.49
CA THR A 208 -20.48 -5.20 -16.90
C THR A 208 -20.17 -6.63 -16.46
N TRP A 209 -20.39 -6.93 -15.19
CA TRP A 209 -20.20 -8.27 -14.66
C TRP A 209 -21.48 -9.09 -14.86
N VAL A 210 -21.37 -10.18 -15.63
CA VAL A 210 -22.50 -11.09 -15.96
C VAL A 210 -22.61 -12.25 -14.98
N PHE A 211 -21.50 -12.60 -14.32
CA PHE A 211 -21.45 -13.61 -13.27
C PHE A 211 -20.51 -13.13 -12.17
N GLY A 212 -21.03 -12.99 -10.95
CA GLY A 212 -20.28 -12.46 -9.81
C GLY A 212 -19.16 -13.38 -9.33
N GLY A 213 -19.40 -14.70 -9.34
CA GLY A 213 -18.44 -15.67 -8.82
C GLY A 213 -18.06 -15.35 -7.36
N TYR A 214 -16.75 -15.28 -7.08
CA TYR A 214 -16.25 -14.93 -5.75
C TYR A 214 -16.70 -13.54 -5.25
N ARG A 215 -17.07 -12.63 -6.14
CA ARG A 215 -17.48 -11.25 -5.82
C ARG A 215 -18.80 -11.21 -5.06
N ASP A 216 -19.62 -12.25 -5.18
CA ASP A 216 -20.92 -12.29 -4.51
C ASP A 216 -20.81 -12.42 -3.00
N ILE A 217 -19.70 -12.95 -2.49
CA ILE A 217 -19.39 -12.95 -1.05
C ILE A 217 -18.37 -11.85 -0.69
N ALA A 218 -17.40 -11.57 -1.54
CA ALA A 218 -16.36 -10.56 -1.31
C ALA A 218 -16.76 -9.19 -1.89
N LYS A 219 -17.94 -8.70 -1.52
CA LYS A 219 -18.54 -7.44 -2.06
C LYS A 219 -17.61 -6.23 -1.90
N ASN A 220 -16.85 -6.16 -0.82
CA ASN A 220 -15.93 -5.07 -0.52
C ASN A 220 -14.70 -5.02 -1.46
N LEU A 221 -14.43 -6.09 -2.19
CA LEU A 221 -13.37 -6.16 -3.20
C LEU A 221 -13.89 -5.90 -4.62
N SER A 222 -15.16 -5.54 -4.73
CA SER A 222 -15.87 -5.53 -6.02
C SER A 222 -15.84 -4.15 -6.66
N GLU A 223 -15.21 -4.01 -7.83
CA GLU A 223 -15.45 -2.88 -8.71
C GLU A 223 -16.94 -2.87 -9.10
N GLN A 224 -17.58 -1.71 -9.08
CA GLN A 224 -18.96 -1.60 -9.53
C GLN A 224 -19.04 -1.83 -11.04
N SER A 225 -20.16 -2.43 -11.51
CA SER A 225 -20.44 -2.48 -12.92
C SER A 225 -20.68 -1.09 -13.47
N GLN A 226 -20.01 -0.76 -14.57
CA GLN A 226 -20.28 0.44 -15.34
C GLN A 226 -20.93 0.02 -16.66
N GLU A 227 -22.25 0.08 -16.70
CA GLU A 227 -23.00 -0.26 -17.89
C GLU A 227 -23.01 0.89 -18.89
N LEU A 228 -22.56 0.62 -20.10
CA LEU A 228 -22.63 1.59 -21.20
C LEU A 228 -23.92 1.44 -21.99
N PRO A 229 -24.42 2.53 -22.59
CA PRO A 229 -25.63 2.49 -23.39
C PRO A 229 -25.49 1.54 -24.59
N ASN A 230 -26.64 1.03 -25.05
CA ASN A 230 -26.67 0.15 -26.20
C ASN A 230 -26.69 0.98 -27.50
N LEU A 231 -25.50 1.34 -27.94
CA LEU A 231 -25.23 2.09 -29.18
C LEU A 231 -24.72 1.16 -30.26
N LYS A 232 -24.85 1.59 -31.51
CA LYS A 232 -24.35 0.86 -32.72
C LYS A 232 -23.35 1.73 -33.47
N LYS A 233 -22.45 1.09 -34.19
CA LYS A 233 -21.56 1.82 -35.10
C LYS A 233 -22.40 2.60 -36.13
N GLY A 234 -22.05 3.89 -36.29
CA GLY A 234 -22.76 4.85 -37.13
C GLY A 234 -23.85 5.64 -36.43
N ASP A 235 -24.18 5.31 -35.16
CA ASP A 235 -25.10 6.13 -34.37
C ASP A 235 -24.48 7.51 -34.14
N LYS A 236 -25.35 8.53 -34.12
CA LYS A 236 -24.96 9.90 -33.81
C LYS A 236 -25.27 10.21 -32.35
N VAL A 237 -24.34 10.88 -31.69
CA VAL A 237 -24.48 11.33 -30.31
C VAL A 237 -24.18 12.81 -30.22
N GLU A 238 -25.02 13.53 -29.50
CA GLU A 238 -24.82 14.97 -29.25
C GLU A 238 -23.94 15.17 -28.03
N ILE A 239 -22.94 16.05 -28.15
CA ILE A 239 -22.07 16.43 -27.03
C ILE A 239 -22.73 17.61 -26.30
N ILE A 240 -23.29 17.33 -25.13
CA ILE A 240 -24.03 18.32 -24.33
C ILE A 240 -23.07 19.26 -23.59
N ASN A 241 -21.96 18.73 -23.10
CA ASN A 241 -20.97 19.51 -22.36
C ASN A 241 -19.57 18.96 -22.64
N SER A 242 -18.59 19.85 -22.63
CA SER A 242 -17.17 19.52 -22.71
C SER A 242 -16.40 20.51 -21.83
N GLU A 243 -15.41 20.01 -21.13
CA GLU A 243 -14.51 20.77 -20.26
C GLU A 243 -13.09 20.21 -20.33
N TYR A 244 -12.11 21.01 -19.99
CA TYR A 244 -10.73 20.54 -19.83
C TYR A 244 -10.22 20.87 -18.43
N GLU A 245 -9.31 20.06 -17.95
CA GLU A 245 -8.65 20.20 -16.65
C GLU A 245 -7.14 20.05 -16.81
N GLN A 246 -6.38 21.00 -16.27
CA GLN A 246 -4.93 20.85 -16.19
C GLN A 246 -4.60 19.80 -15.12
N LYS A 247 -3.84 18.77 -15.53
CA LYS A 247 -3.35 17.75 -14.61
C LYS A 247 -1.83 17.78 -14.54
N PHE A 248 -1.33 17.60 -13.35
CA PHE A 248 0.11 17.46 -13.10
C PHE A 248 0.44 16.01 -12.82
N THR A 249 1.66 15.60 -13.17
CA THR A 249 2.18 14.30 -12.73
C THR A 249 2.32 14.32 -11.22
N ASN A 250 1.78 13.30 -10.55
CA ASN A 250 1.95 13.16 -9.12
C ASN A 250 3.34 12.60 -8.80
N PRO A 251 4.00 13.07 -7.75
CA PRO A 251 5.18 12.41 -7.23
C PRO A 251 4.83 10.99 -6.75
N PRO A 252 5.82 10.09 -6.56
CA PRO A 252 5.58 8.80 -5.97
C PRO A 252 4.84 8.93 -4.63
N ASN A 253 3.84 8.09 -4.42
CA ASN A 253 3.08 8.11 -3.17
C ASN A 253 4.00 7.83 -1.97
N ARG A 254 3.79 8.55 -0.88
CA ARG A 254 4.42 8.24 0.39
C ARG A 254 3.90 6.91 0.93
N TYR A 255 4.74 6.24 1.71
CA TYR A 255 4.30 5.03 2.38
C TYR A 255 3.21 5.31 3.42
N SER A 256 2.23 4.44 3.46
CA SER A 256 1.40 4.21 4.65
C SER A 256 2.05 3.12 5.51
N SER A 257 1.58 2.92 6.75
CA SER A 257 2.07 1.82 7.59
C SER A 257 1.94 0.46 6.91
N THR A 258 0.84 0.20 6.20
CA THR A 258 0.62 -1.07 5.49
C THR A 258 1.49 -1.20 4.24
N SER A 259 1.64 -0.15 3.43
CA SER A 259 2.50 -0.22 2.24
C SER A 259 3.99 -0.33 2.61
N LEU A 260 4.41 0.25 3.75
CA LEU A 260 5.76 0.05 4.27
C LEU A 260 5.97 -1.39 4.76
N ILE A 261 5.00 -1.99 5.45
CA ILE A 261 5.05 -3.41 5.83
C ILE A 261 5.20 -4.31 4.59
N ASN A 262 4.42 -4.06 3.54
CA ASN A 262 4.55 -4.80 2.28
C ASN A 262 5.94 -4.62 1.65
N LYS A 263 6.51 -3.41 1.74
CA LYS A 263 7.87 -3.15 1.25
C LYS A 263 8.94 -3.85 2.07
N LEU A 264 8.80 -3.91 3.40
CA LEU A 264 9.69 -4.68 4.28
C LEU A 264 9.64 -6.18 3.92
N GLU A 265 8.45 -6.73 3.71
CA GLU A 265 8.27 -8.12 3.27
C GLU A 265 8.93 -8.37 1.90
N GLU A 266 8.70 -7.49 0.92
CA GLU A 266 9.34 -7.58 -0.41
C GLU A 266 10.86 -7.60 -0.32
N LEU A 267 11.43 -6.80 0.58
CA LEU A 267 12.88 -6.71 0.81
C LEU A 267 13.42 -7.85 1.68
N GLY A 268 12.57 -8.69 2.27
CA GLY A 268 12.96 -9.75 3.20
C GLY A 268 13.41 -9.22 4.57
N ILE A 269 12.96 -8.01 4.96
CA ILE A 269 13.31 -7.36 6.22
C ILE A 269 12.21 -7.62 7.24
N GLY A 270 12.57 -8.25 8.36
CA GLY A 270 11.62 -8.65 9.41
C GLY A 270 10.79 -9.88 9.05
N ARG A 271 9.87 -10.21 9.93
CA ARG A 271 8.97 -11.39 9.84
C ARG A 271 7.56 -11.01 10.29
N PRO A 272 6.54 -11.83 10.06
CA PRO A 272 5.16 -11.56 10.51
C PRO A 272 5.04 -11.16 11.99
N SER A 273 5.96 -11.63 12.84
CA SER A 273 6.01 -11.30 14.27
C SER A 273 6.59 -9.92 14.56
N THR A 274 7.42 -9.35 13.68
CA THR A 274 8.19 -8.13 13.94
C THR A 274 7.71 -6.91 13.15
N TYR A 275 6.92 -7.05 12.10
CA TYR A 275 6.50 -5.91 11.27
C TYR A 275 5.85 -4.78 12.07
N VAL A 276 4.91 -5.11 12.96
CA VAL A 276 4.20 -4.09 13.76
C VAL A 276 5.16 -3.37 14.70
N SER A 277 6.06 -4.08 15.39
CA SER A 277 7.03 -3.48 16.29
C SER A 277 8.05 -2.62 15.56
N ILE A 278 8.49 -3.00 14.35
CA ILE A 278 9.35 -2.17 13.51
C ILE A 278 8.65 -0.85 13.19
N ILE A 279 7.41 -0.89 12.69
CA ILE A 279 6.65 0.34 12.40
C ILE A 279 6.48 1.20 13.64
N GLN A 280 6.10 0.61 14.78
CA GLN A 280 5.94 1.34 16.04
C GLN A 280 7.25 2.01 16.48
N SER A 281 8.37 1.31 16.41
CA SER A 281 9.68 1.85 16.79
C SER A 281 10.07 3.05 15.95
N ILE A 282 9.91 2.98 14.62
CA ILE A 282 10.28 4.11 13.77
C ILE A 282 9.28 5.27 13.86
N THR A 283 7.98 5.00 14.01
CA THR A 283 6.96 6.08 14.12
C THR A 283 6.97 6.77 15.47
N SER A 284 7.45 6.13 16.53
CA SER A 284 7.55 6.77 17.84
C SER A 284 8.57 7.90 17.89
N VAL A 285 9.66 7.82 17.09
CA VAL A 285 10.80 8.75 17.18
C VAL A 285 11.08 9.48 15.87
N PHE A 286 10.99 8.79 14.74
CA PHE A 286 11.57 9.28 13.48
C PHE A 286 10.55 9.69 12.43
N ILE A 287 9.30 9.31 12.56
CA ILE A 287 8.29 9.47 11.49
C ILE A 287 7.00 10.02 12.07
N ASN A 288 6.42 11.02 11.40
CA ASN A 288 5.02 11.40 11.57
C ASN A 288 4.12 10.43 10.83
N SER A 289 2.99 10.04 11.44
CA SER A 289 2.12 8.96 10.96
C SER A 289 0.64 9.34 10.85
N ASP A 290 0.33 10.53 10.39
CA ASP A 290 -1.06 10.97 10.21
C ASP A 290 -1.78 10.13 9.15
N SER A 291 -1.82 10.59 7.92
CA SER A 291 -2.38 9.85 6.78
C SER A 291 -1.30 9.09 5.99
N SER A 292 -0.07 9.58 5.97
CA SER A 292 1.10 9.01 5.32
C SER A 292 2.33 9.16 6.20
N LEU A 293 3.32 8.29 6.00
CA LEU A 293 4.56 8.31 6.77
C LEU A 293 5.49 9.40 6.24
N LYS A 294 5.83 10.36 7.08
CA LYS A 294 6.73 11.46 6.76
C LYS A 294 7.91 11.46 7.74
N PRO A 295 9.17 11.45 7.25
CA PRO A 295 10.32 11.52 8.14
C PRO A 295 10.35 12.89 8.85
N ARG A 296 10.59 12.86 10.15
CA ARG A 296 10.89 14.08 10.93
C ARG A 296 12.26 14.60 10.51
N ILE A 297 12.46 15.91 10.59
CA ILE A 297 13.73 16.53 10.18
C ILE A 297 14.91 16.00 10.98
N ILE A 298 14.70 15.72 12.26
CA ILE A 298 15.73 15.13 13.14
C ILE A 298 16.17 13.74 12.67
N ALA A 299 15.24 12.94 12.13
CA ALA A 299 15.56 11.62 11.57
C ALA A 299 16.42 11.74 10.30
N MET A 300 16.14 12.74 9.46
CA MET A 300 16.96 13.02 8.27
C MET A 300 18.37 13.46 8.66
N ALA A 301 18.50 14.35 9.65
CA ALA A 301 19.79 14.77 10.17
C ALA A 301 20.58 13.59 10.74
N MET A 302 19.95 12.76 11.58
CA MET A 302 20.56 11.57 12.15
C MET A 302 21.05 10.58 11.09
N ILE A 303 20.24 10.31 10.08
CA ILE A 303 20.64 9.39 8.99
C ILE A 303 21.81 9.97 8.19
N ASN A 304 21.73 11.24 7.77
CA ASN A 304 22.73 11.82 6.88
C ASN A 304 24.05 12.13 7.58
N ASN A 305 24.02 12.62 8.82
CA ASN A 305 25.22 13.08 9.54
C ASN A 305 25.87 12.00 10.40
N PHE A 306 25.08 11.00 10.84
CA PHE A 306 25.59 9.97 11.73
C PHE A 306 25.53 8.58 11.10
N MET A 307 24.33 8.12 10.70
CA MET A 307 24.20 6.75 10.27
C MET A 307 24.97 6.46 8.95
N LYS A 308 24.82 7.30 7.93
CA LYS A 308 25.54 7.10 6.67
C LYS A 308 27.06 7.19 6.80
N PRO A 309 27.65 8.22 7.44
CA PRO A 309 29.10 8.30 7.56
C PRO A 309 29.74 7.20 8.40
N TYR A 310 29.08 6.79 9.50
CA TYR A 310 29.68 5.89 10.49
C TYR A 310 29.13 4.47 10.45
N PHE A 311 27.93 4.23 9.93
CA PHE A 311 27.23 2.95 9.98
C PHE A 311 26.68 2.49 8.62
N ASP A 312 27.17 3.02 7.49
CA ASP A 312 26.70 2.69 6.15
C ASP A 312 26.49 1.18 5.91
N PRO A 313 27.40 0.27 6.29
CA PRO A 313 27.19 -1.17 6.11
C PRO A 313 25.95 -1.73 6.84
N TYR A 314 25.54 -1.09 7.96
CA TYR A 314 24.48 -1.57 8.83
C TYR A 314 23.09 -0.97 8.49
N ILE A 315 23.05 0.18 7.80
CA ILE A 315 21.80 0.82 7.37
C ILE A 315 21.34 0.39 5.98
N ASN A 316 22.09 -0.49 5.33
CA ASN A 316 21.74 -1.02 4.02
C ASN A 316 20.61 -2.05 4.15
N TYR A 317 19.61 -1.97 3.28
CA TYR A 317 18.50 -2.95 3.25
C TYR A 317 19.00 -4.41 3.08
N LYS A 318 20.11 -4.61 2.36
CA LYS A 318 20.73 -5.93 2.19
C LYS A 318 21.24 -6.51 3.52
N PHE A 319 21.80 -5.67 4.40
CA PHE A 319 22.30 -6.11 5.68
C PHE A 319 21.22 -6.80 6.53
N SER A 320 20.05 -6.15 6.66
CA SER A 320 18.92 -6.72 7.43
C SER A 320 18.43 -8.03 6.81
N LYS A 321 18.34 -8.09 5.47
CA LYS A 321 17.96 -9.31 4.76
C LYS A 321 19.00 -10.42 4.97
N GLU A 322 20.29 -10.12 4.78
CA GLU A 322 21.38 -11.09 4.95
C GLU A 322 21.45 -11.61 6.39
N MET A 323 21.11 -10.76 7.38
CA MET A 323 21.00 -11.16 8.78
C MET A 323 19.88 -12.18 8.98
N GLU A 324 18.68 -11.92 8.44
CA GLU A 324 17.55 -12.84 8.51
C GLU A 324 17.85 -14.16 7.79
N ASP A 325 18.44 -14.10 6.59
CA ASP A 325 18.85 -15.29 5.83
C ASP A 325 19.87 -16.13 6.62
N LYS A 326 20.83 -15.49 7.31
CA LYS A 326 21.80 -16.17 8.18
C LYS A 326 21.16 -16.83 9.39
N LEU A 327 20.17 -16.20 10.00
CA LEU A 327 19.43 -16.81 11.11
C LEU A 327 18.65 -18.06 10.66
N ASP A 328 18.04 -18.01 9.47
CA ASP A 328 17.37 -19.16 8.88
C ASP A 328 18.38 -20.29 8.55
N GLU A 329 19.56 -19.97 7.97
CA GLU A 329 20.64 -20.94 7.72
C GLU A 329 21.11 -21.64 9.01
N ILE A 330 21.22 -20.90 10.13
CA ILE A 330 21.60 -21.46 11.42
C ILE A 330 20.56 -22.48 11.90
N LEU A 331 19.27 -22.18 11.76
CA LEU A 331 18.18 -23.07 12.15
C LEU A 331 18.14 -24.36 11.32
N GLU A 332 18.52 -24.29 10.04
CA GLU A 332 18.55 -25.44 9.12
C GLU A 332 19.88 -26.22 9.19
N SER A 333 20.87 -25.70 9.89
CA SER A 333 22.19 -26.32 10.02
C SER A 333 22.14 -27.67 10.75
N LYS A 334 23.03 -28.59 10.37
CA LYS A 334 23.25 -29.88 11.11
C LYS A 334 23.84 -29.66 12.49
N SER A 335 24.55 -28.54 12.71
CA SER A 335 25.17 -28.16 13.98
C SER A 335 24.78 -26.70 14.34
N PRO A 336 23.51 -26.42 14.73
CA PRO A 336 23.06 -25.06 14.96
C PRO A 336 23.84 -24.27 16.00
N GLU A 337 24.32 -24.94 17.06
CA GLU A 337 25.12 -24.29 18.11
C GLU A 337 26.49 -23.82 17.61
N GLU A 338 27.17 -24.60 16.78
CA GLU A 338 28.46 -24.22 16.17
C GLU A 338 28.23 -23.05 15.18
N ALA A 339 27.25 -23.19 14.29
CA ALA A 339 26.89 -22.15 13.32
C ALA A 339 26.55 -20.83 13.98
N LYS A 340 25.86 -20.86 15.13
CA LYS A 340 25.53 -19.67 15.94
C LYS A 340 26.80 -19.04 16.54
N ILE A 341 27.71 -19.85 17.05
CA ILE A 341 28.98 -19.37 17.62
C ILE A 341 29.82 -18.68 16.53
N ASP A 342 29.94 -19.31 15.36
CA ASP A 342 30.69 -18.75 14.23
C ASP A 342 30.09 -17.45 13.73
N PHE A 343 28.76 -17.39 13.62
CA PHE A 343 28.03 -16.15 13.29
C PHE A 343 28.27 -15.03 14.29
N LEU A 344 28.24 -15.32 15.59
CA LEU A 344 28.48 -14.32 16.63
C LEU A 344 29.93 -13.82 16.60
N LYS A 345 30.93 -14.70 16.38
CA LYS A 345 32.35 -14.32 16.25
C LYS A 345 32.54 -13.40 15.04
N ASP A 346 32.07 -13.80 13.87
CA ASP A 346 32.19 -13.01 12.64
C ASP A 346 31.53 -11.62 12.80
N SER A 347 30.35 -11.58 13.40
CA SER A 347 29.62 -10.33 13.66
C SER A 347 30.38 -9.41 14.63
N TYR A 348 30.94 -9.98 15.71
CA TYR A 348 31.74 -9.26 16.68
C TYR A 348 33.00 -8.67 16.05
N GLU A 349 33.76 -9.48 15.29
CA GLU A 349 34.97 -9.04 14.60
C GLU A 349 34.68 -7.89 13.60
N LYS A 350 33.59 -7.98 12.85
CA LYS A 350 33.15 -6.90 11.94
C LYS A 350 32.83 -5.62 12.68
N ILE A 351 32.10 -5.70 13.79
CA ILE A 351 31.77 -4.53 14.62
C ILE A 351 33.04 -3.93 15.21
N GLN A 352 33.93 -4.73 15.79
CA GLN A 352 35.19 -4.25 16.36
C GLN A 352 36.08 -3.55 15.31
N LYS A 353 36.21 -4.14 14.13
CA LYS A 353 36.95 -3.55 13.02
C LYS A 353 36.33 -2.21 12.59
N HIS A 354 35.00 -2.13 12.60
CA HIS A 354 34.29 -0.92 12.25
C HIS A 354 34.49 0.19 13.28
N VAL A 355 34.34 -0.11 14.58
CA VAL A 355 34.56 0.81 15.68
C VAL A 355 36.01 1.32 15.68
N ASN A 356 36.98 0.44 15.50
CA ASN A 356 38.40 0.81 15.44
C ASN A 356 38.73 1.72 14.24
N LYS A 357 37.99 1.60 13.15
CA LYS A 357 38.20 2.45 11.95
C LYS A 357 37.77 3.89 12.15
N TYR A 358 36.64 4.10 12.83
CA TYR A 358 36.01 5.41 12.92
C TYR A 358 36.29 6.15 14.22
N GLY A 359 36.70 5.45 15.27
CA GLY A 359 36.92 6.06 16.60
C GLY A 359 35.64 6.65 17.21
N GLU A 360 35.81 7.63 18.09
CA GLU A 360 34.66 8.38 18.64
C GLU A 360 34.23 9.47 17.66
N PRO A 361 32.93 9.51 17.25
CA PRO A 361 32.42 10.52 16.37
C PRO A 361 32.44 11.91 17.04
N ASP A 362 32.71 12.96 16.27
CA ASP A 362 32.60 14.32 16.73
C ASP A 362 31.15 14.68 17.09
N PRO A 363 30.85 14.98 18.37
CA PRO A 363 29.48 15.29 18.79
C PRO A 363 28.88 16.52 18.09
N ILE A 364 29.68 17.46 17.61
CA ILE A 364 29.20 18.68 16.95
C ILE A 364 28.71 18.36 15.54
N SER A 365 29.42 17.51 14.82
CA SER A 365 29.02 17.10 13.45
C SER A 365 27.72 16.29 13.45
N LEU A 366 27.39 15.61 14.54
CA LEU A 366 26.17 14.80 14.68
C LEU A 366 24.90 15.65 14.84
N THR A 367 25.04 16.87 15.31
CA THR A 367 23.90 17.74 15.69
C THR A 367 23.63 18.85 14.68
N SER A 368 24.38 18.92 13.59
CA SER A 368 24.25 19.99 12.57
C SER A 368 23.87 19.43 11.22
N TYR A 369 22.79 19.92 10.65
CA TYR A 369 22.29 19.50 9.33
C TYR A 369 21.96 20.75 8.50
N PRO A 370 22.69 21.02 7.38
CA PRO A 370 22.39 22.15 6.51
C PRO A 370 21.03 21.93 5.83
N LEU A 371 20.20 22.98 5.80
CA LEU A 371 18.92 22.91 5.08
C LEU A 371 19.17 22.86 3.57
N PRO A 372 18.51 21.96 2.84
CA PRO A 372 18.74 21.81 1.41
C PRO A 372 18.19 22.98 0.56
N PHE A 373 17.29 23.79 1.13
CA PHE A 373 16.59 24.89 0.44
C PHE A 373 16.97 26.27 0.98
N ASP A 374 17.58 26.38 2.16
CA ASP A 374 18.07 27.66 2.72
C ASP A 374 19.40 27.47 3.43
N THR A 375 20.47 27.82 2.73
CA THR A 375 21.85 27.66 3.22
C THR A 375 22.25 28.62 4.32
N ARG A 376 21.43 29.64 4.64
CA ARG A 376 21.68 30.57 5.77
C ARG A 376 21.49 29.86 7.11
N TYR A 377 20.72 28.77 7.14
CA TYR A 377 20.38 28.08 8.36
C TYR A 377 20.96 26.67 8.42
N VAL A 378 21.37 26.33 9.63
CA VAL A 378 21.78 24.97 10.00
C VAL A 378 20.80 24.44 11.04
N LEU A 379 20.21 23.29 10.79
CA LEU A 379 19.43 22.57 11.78
C LEU A 379 20.38 22.06 12.87
N LYS A 380 20.08 22.38 14.12
CA LYS A 380 20.78 21.88 15.30
C LYS A 380 19.81 21.24 16.28
N THR A 381 20.37 20.37 17.12
CA THR A 381 19.63 19.80 18.26
C THR A 381 20.36 20.19 19.53
N GLY A 382 19.66 20.83 20.46
CA GLY A 382 20.18 21.15 21.77
C GLY A 382 20.21 19.96 22.74
N ARG A 383 20.99 20.02 23.81
CA ARG A 383 20.92 19.11 24.95
C ARG A 383 20.42 19.86 26.18
N VAL A 384 19.43 19.32 26.87
CA VAL A 384 19.00 19.77 28.17
C VAL A 384 19.05 18.58 29.12
N GLN A 385 19.93 18.60 30.10
CA GLN A 385 20.07 17.57 31.14
C GLN A 385 20.12 16.14 30.55
N ASP A 386 21.11 15.88 29.69
CA ASP A 386 21.34 14.60 29.01
C ASP A 386 20.19 14.06 28.12
N ARG A 387 19.18 14.86 27.83
CA ARG A 387 18.14 14.56 26.88
C ARG A 387 18.33 15.37 25.60
N ILE A 388 17.98 14.80 24.46
CA ILE A 388 17.90 15.53 23.19
C ILE A 388 16.85 16.62 23.38
N ALA A 389 17.25 17.89 23.28
CA ALA A 389 16.31 19.01 23.28
C ALA A 389 15.63 19.13 21.92
N TYR A 390 14.64 20.01 21.86
CA TYR A 390 13.94 20.33 20.62
C TYR A 390 14.92 20.78 19.53
N PRO A 391 14.66 20.41 18.26
CA PRO A 391 15.44 20.91 17.14
C PRO A 391 15.24 22.42 17.00
N TYR A 392 16.24 23.10 16.48
CA TYR A 392 16.18 24.52 16.17
C TYR A 392 17.03 24.83 14.93
N LEU A 393 16.69 25.92 14.25
CA LEU A 393 17.52 26.49 13.20
C LEU A 393 18.45 27.52 13.79
N GLN A 394 19.69 27.49 13.39
CA GLN A 394 20.68 28.51 13.74
C GLN A 394 21.22 29.15 12.47
N ARG A 395 21.30 30.48 12.45
CA ARG A 395 21.99 31.30 11.47
C ARG A 395 23.38 31.69 11.97
N ASP A 396 24.28 32.05 11.07
CA ASP A 396 25.70 32.41 11.42
C ASP A 396 25.84 33.58 12.39
N ASP A 397 24.83 34.44 12.53
CA ASP A 397 24.78 35.60 13.42
C ASP A 397 24.18 35.31 14.79
N ASP A 398 24.19 34.04 15.23
CA ASP A 398 23.60 33.57 16.47
C ASP A 398 22.06 33.75 16.57
N PHE A 399 21.40 33.91 15.47
CA PHE A 399 19.93 33.95 15.41
C PHE A 399 19.35 32.53 15.44
N TYR A 400 18.29 32.31 16.21
CA TYR A 400 17.70 30.98 16.44
C TYR A 400 16.21 30.97 16.18
N ILE A 401 15.71 29.93 15.48
CA ILE A 401 14.30 29.62 15.36
C ILE A 401 14.04 28.25 16.00
N GLY A 402 13.26 28.20 17.08
CA GLY A 402 12.83 26.95 17.70
C GLY A 402 11.90 26.17 16.81
N LEU A 403 12.07 24.87 16.75
CA LEU A 403 11.25 23.99 15.92
C LEU A 403 10.45 23.01 16.78
N PRO A 404 9.21 22.66 16.40
CA PRO A 404 8.50 21.53 16.99
C PRO A 404 9.28 20.21 16.83
N PRO A 405 9.21 19.28 17.81
CA PRO A 405 9.99 18.04 17.77
C PRO A 405 9.56 17.09 16.65
N ASP A 406 8.36 17.26 16.16
CA ASP A 406 7.71 16.42 15.16
C ASP A 406 7.66 17.08 13.76
N ILE A 407 8.28 18.26 13.60
CA ILE A 407 8.31 18.96 12.30
C ILE A 407 8.97 18.11 11.22
N THR A 408 8.38 18.13 10.04
CA THR A 408 8.90 17.48 8.83
C THR A 408 9.59 18.50 7.92
N ILE A 409 10.38 18.01 6.96
CA ILE A 409 11.07 18.89 5.99
C ILE A 409 10.08 19.63 5.09
N GLU A 410 8.89 19.10 4.89
CA GLU A 410 7.84 19.68 4.06
C GLU A 410 7.11 20.84 4.75
N GLU A 411 7.06 20.80 6.08
CA GLU A 411 6.47 21.84 6.91
C GLU A 411 7.47 22.98 7.18
N LEU A 412 8.77 22.70 6.99
CA LEU A 412 9.83 23.67 7.13
C LEU A 412 10.16 24.28 5.77
N ASP A 413 9.32 25.20 5.30
CA ASP A 413 9.51 25.95 4.06
C ASP A 413 9.99 27.39 4.32
N GLU A 414 10.18 28.14 3.23
CA GLU A 414 10.58 29.55 3.30
C GLU A 414 9.56 30.40 4.07
N THR A 415 8.27 30.05 4.02
CA THR A 415 7.21 30.79 4.74
C THR A 415 7.37 30.61 6.23
N TYR A 416 7.62 29.37 6.68
CA TYR A 416 7.88 29.06 8.09
C TYR A 416 9.09 29.82 8.64
N ILE A 417 10.17 29.84 7.85
CA ILE A 417 11.40 30.57 8.24
C ILE A 417 11.13 32.08 8.36
N ASN A 418 10.48 32.67 7.36
CA ASN A 418 10.17 34.11 7.34
C ASN A 418 9.22 34.51 8.49
N GLU A 419 8.30 33.65 8.88
CA GLU A 419 7.44 33.88 10.05
C GLU A 419 8.23 33.80 11.35
N GLY A 420 9.12 32.83 11.48
CA GLY A 420 10.00 32.70 12.62
C GLY A 420 10.96 33.88 12.78
N GLU A 421 11.52 34.39 11.67
CA GLU A 421 12.35 35.61 11.66
C GLU A 421 11.55 36.81 12.20
N LYS A 422 10.34 37.04 11.71
CA LYS A 422 9.47 38.16 12.17
C LYS A 422 9.07 38.07 13.63
N GLN A 423 8.87 36.85 14.16
CA GLN A 423 8.48 36.65 15.56
C GLN A 423 9.63 36.95 16.53
N GLN A 424 10.88 36.81 16.12
CA GLN A 424 12.04 37.07 16.93
C GLN A 424 12.54 38.51 16.82
N GLU A 425 12.23 39.21 15.73
CA GLU A 425 12.55 40.62 15.53
C GLU A 425 11.54 41.56 16.21
N ALA A 426 10.36 41.06 16.62
CA ALA A 426 9.27 41.78 17.28
C ALA A 426 9.41 41.70 18.81
#